data_7238c615a8ee14089b961abf13933c55
#
_entry.id   7238c615a8ee14089b961abf13933c55
#
_cell.length_a   1.000
_cell.length_b   1.000
_cell.length_c   1.000
_cell.angle_alpha   90.00
_cell.angle_beta   90.00
_cell.angle_gamma   90.00
#
_symmetry.space_group_name_H-M   'P 1'
#
loop_
_entity.id
_entity.type
_entity.pdbx_description
1 polymer ?
#
loop_
_entity_poly.entity_id
_entity_poly.type
_entity_poly.pdbx_seq_one_letter_code
_entity_poly.pdbx_strand_id
1 'polypeptide(L)'
;TVVVDEVHCLTEWGNEFRPMYRNIGKFIKDLPASPVIAAFSATVMPDDISYIVKSLHMKNPVIHIGKLKRSNLSLKKSFVKNDAARYAKVRKAIQKYDSKGKIVIYCTRVCDVEDMRDFLIGDCDISASEIALCHSRLSDRAEQEARFRSGKAHIMIATSAFGMGVNISDIRLIIVSQLPFSVASFYQMAGRAGRDGKRAKALLLWNDADFQMNLDIISDTDYRAVDAVNELYAICESSDDLHDAVIGCFAKGGV
;
A
#
# COMPACT_ATOMS: atom_id res chain seq x y z
N THR A 1 25.81 -4.88 -14.92
CA THR A 1 24.82 -5.19 -13.90
C THR A 1 23.50 -4.52 -14.28
N VAL A 2 22.38 -5.22 -14.17
CA VAL A 2 21.02 -4.67 -14.26
C VAL A 2 20.39 -4.75 -12.87
N VAL A 3 19.88 -3.63 -12.38
CA VAL A 3 19.17 -3.54 -11.10
C VAL A 3 17.69 -3.29 -11.40
N VAL A 4 16.82 -4.15 -10.89
CA VAL A 4 15.37 -4.03 -11.00
C VAL A 4 14.82 -3.77 -9.61
N ASP A 5 14.40 -2.53 -9.36
CA ASP A 5 13.72 -2.16 -8.12
C ASP A 5 12.21 -2.37 -8.26
N GLU A 6 11.51 -2.52 -7.14
CA GLU A 6 10.05 -2.81 -7.09
C GLU A 6 9.66 -3.99 -8.00
N VAL A 7 10.44 -5.06 -7.94
CA VAL A 7 10.29 -6.21 -8.86
C VAL A 7 8.92 -6.92 -8.74
N HIS A 8 8.22 -6.73 -7.62
CA HIS A 8 6.83 -7.19 -7.45
C HIS A 8 5.87 -6.64 -8.53
N CYS A 9 6.20 -5.51 -9.17
CA CYS A 9 5.41 -4.99 -10.30
C CYS A 9 5.36 -5.94 -11.51
N LEU A 10 6.19 -7.00 -11.56
CA LEU A 10 6.07 -8.05 -12.58
C LEU A 10 4.89 -8.97 -12.33
N THR A 11 4.46 -9.12 -11.09
CA THR A 11 3.41 -10.05 -10.65
C THR A 11 2.15 -9.35 -10.18
N GLU A 12 2.27 -8.12 -9.67
CA GLU A 12 1.11 -7.33 -9.28
C GLU A 12 0.34 -6.84 -10.51
N TRP A 13 -0.96 -7.07 -10.44
CA TRP A 13 -1.97 -6.48 -11.32
C TRP A 13 -1.69 -6.61 -12.81
N GLY A 14 -2.25 -7.60 -13.43
CA GLY A 14 -2.46 -7.75 -14.86
C GLY A 14 -2.00 -6.63 -15.80
N ASN A 15 -2.34 -6.68 -17.00
CA ASN A 15 -1.81 -5.93 -18.14
C ASN A 15 -1.81 -4.38 -18.04
N GLU A 16 -2.46 -3.77 -17.02
CA GLU A 16 -2.80 -2.35 -17.06
C GLU A 16 -1.95 -1.42 -16.18
N PHE A 17 -1.41 -1.88 -15.04
CA PHE A 17 -0.77 -0.95 -14.11
C PHE A 17 0.65 -0.52 -14.51
N ARG A 18 1.48 -1.44 -15.00
CA ARG A 18 2.84 -1.15 -15.50
C ARG A 18 3.26 -2.11 -16.61
N PRO A 19 2.68 -2.03 -17.79
CA PRO A 19 2.94 -2.98 -18.90
C PRO A 19 4.42 -2.99 -19.30
N MET A 20 5.15 -1.90 -19.06
CA MET A 20 6.58 -1.81 -19.39
C MET A 20 7.48 -2.71 -18.52
N TYR A 21 7.05 -3.07 -17.29
CA TYR A 21 7.83 -4.02 -16.47
C TYR A 21 7.97 -5.38 -17.15
N ARG A 22 6.98 -5.84 -17.89
CA ARG A 22 7.04 -7.10 -18.66
C ARG A 22 8.10 -7.10 -19.76
N ASN A 23 8.50 -5.92 -20.23
CA ASN A 23 9.53 -5.78 -21.25
C ASN A 23 10.95 -5.85 -20.67
N ILE A 24 11.13 -5.77 -19.34
CA ILE A 24 12.45 -5.83 -18.71
C ILE A 24 13.15 -7.14 -19.04
N GLY A 25 12.45 -8.27 -18.97
CA GLY A 25 13.02 -9.57 -19.33
C GLY A 25 13.49 -9.64 -20.80
N LYS A 26 12.69 -9.08 -21.73
CA LYS A 26 13.08 -8.96 -23.14
C LYS A 26 14.31 -8.06 -23.28
N PHE A 27 14.30 -6.88 -22.66
CA PHE A 27 15.44 -5.97 -22.66
C PHE A 27 16.73 -6.66 -22.17
N ILE A 28 16.65 -7.41 -21.07
CA ILE A 28 17.80 -8.16 -20.52
C ILE A 28 18.32 -9.19 -21.53
N LYS A 29 17.41 -9.89 -22.20
CA LYS A 29 17.76 -10.90 -23.21
C LYS A 29 18.44 -10.31 -24.45
N ASP A 30 18.02 -9.10 -24.84
CA ASP A 30 18.54 -8.41 -26.03
C ASP A 30 19.88 -7.70 -25.78
N LEU A 31 20.40 -7.70 -24.54
CA LEU A 31 21.71 -7.14 -24.23
C LEU A 31 22.84 -7.98 -24.85
N PRO A 32 23.93 -7.35 -25.36
CA PRO A 32 25.02 -8.04 -26.05
C PRO A 32 25.82 -8.97 -25.15
N ALA A 33 25.71 -8.84 -23.82
CA ALA A 33 26.32 -9.72 -22.84
C ALA A 33 25.34 -10.01 -21.70
N SER A 34 25.40 -11.22 -21.13
CA SER A 34 24.58 -11.60 -19.98
C SER A 34 24.97 -10.78 -18.74
N PRO A 35 24.14 -9.84 -18.27
CA PRO A 35 24.47 -9.04 -17.10
C PRO A 35 24.29 -9.83 -15.79
N VAL A 36 24.94 -9.40 -14.72
CA VAL A 36 24.52 -9.74 -13.37
C VAL A 36 23.20 -9.01 -13.10
N ILE A 37 22.21 -9.74 -12.60
CA ILE A 37 20.86 -9.19 -12.33
C ILE A 37 20.66 -9.15 -10.82
N ALA A 38 20.27 -7.99 -10.30
CA ALA A 38 19.86 -7.81 -8.91
C ALA A 38 18.40 -7.29 -8.91
N ALA A 39 17.50 -8.02 -8.25
CA ALA A 39 16.08 -7.68 -8.14
C ALA A 39 15.72 -7.39 -6.68
N PHE A 40 15.04 -6.28 -6.44
CA PHE A 40 14.67 -5.82 -5.10
C PHE A 40 13.18 -5.55 -5.01
N SER A 41 12.60 -5.88 -3.87
CA SER A 41 11.25 -5.49 -3.50
C SER A 41 11.05 -5.58 -1.99
N ALA A 42 10.12 -4.77 -1.46
CA ALA A 42 9.69 -4.86 -0.07
C ALA A 42 8.56 -5.89 0.15
N THR A 43 7.87 -6.32 -0.91
CA THR A 43 6.56 -6.99 -0.83
C THR A 43 6.38 -8.05 -1.93
N VAL A 44 7.33 -8.98 -2.07
CA VAL A 44 7.16 -10.14 -2.98
C VAL A 44 6.46 -11.27 -2.22
N MET A 45 5.37 -11.78 -2.79
CA MET A 45 4.76 -12.99 -2.30
C MET A 45 5.63 -14.20 -2.67
N PRO A 46 5.76 -15.20 -1.78
CA PRO A 46 6.63 -16.36 -2.02
C PRO A 46 6.36 -17.06 -3.36
N ASP A 47 5.09 -17.23 -3.71
CA ASP A 47 4.66 -17.90 -4.94
C ASP A 47 5.09 -17.13 -6.21
N ASP A 48 5.37 -15.84 -6.09
CA ASP A 48 5.79 -14.99 -7.19
C ASP A 48 7.30 -15.07 -7.49
N ILE A 49 8.11 -15.56 -6.55
CA ILE A 49 9.58 -15.61 -6.68
C ILE A 49 9.98 -16.41 -7.92
N SER A 50 9.39 -17.57 -8.14
CA SER A 50 9.69 -18.43 -9.29
C SER A 50 9.36 -17.75 -10.63
N TYR A 51 8.26 -17.02 -10.68
CA TYR A 51 7.86 -16.24 -11.86
C TYR A 51 8.83 -15.09 -12.13
N ILE A 52 9.22 -14.34 -11.09
CA ILE A 52 10.19 -13.24 -11.19
C ILE A 52 11.54 -13.74 -11.72
N VAL A 53 12.07 -14.81 -11.12
CA VAL A 53 13.33 -15.44 -11.54
C VAL A 53 13.31 -15.83 -13.02
N LYS A 54 12.22 -16.46 -13.46
CA LYS A 54 12.01 -16.87 -14.85
C LYS A 54 11.86 -15.67 -15.78
N SER A 55 11.07 -14.68 -15.40
CA SER A 55 10.78 -13.49 -16.21
C SER A 55 12.03 -12.63 -16.44
N LEU A 56 12.92 -12.55 -15.46
CA LEU A 56 14.17 -11.80 -15.56
C LEU A 56 15.34 -12.65 -16.09
N HIS A 57 15.11 -13.92 -16.46
CA HIS A 57 16.14 -14.85 -16.95
C HIS A 57 17.32 -15.03 -15.94
N MET A 58 17.03 -14.96 -14.64
CA MET A 58 18.07 -15.13 -13.60
C MET A 58 18.55 -16.58 -13.56
N LYS A 59 19.86 -16.76 -13.53
CA LYS A 59 20.50 -18.09 -13.44
C LYS A 59 21.02 -18.31 -12.01
N ASN A 60 20.52 -19.34 -11.33
CA ASN A 60 20.91 -19.71 -9.96
C ASN A 60 20.94 -18.49 -9.00
N PRO A 61 19.83 -17.75 -8.85
CA PRO A 61 19.81 -16.57 -8.01
C PRO A 61 19.99 -16.94 -6.54
N VAL A 62 20.71 -16.09 -5.81
CA VAL A 62 20.73 -16.12 -4.34
C VAL A 62 19.55 -15.29 -3.85
N ILE A 63 18.68 -15.88 -3.04
CA ILE A 63 17.50 -15.23 -2.50
C ILE A 63 17.76 -14.82 -1.05
N HIS A 64 17.59 -13.55 -0.76
CA HIS A 64 17.70 -13.01 0.59
C HIS A 64 16.34 -12.45 1.03
N ILE A 65 15.78 -13.01 2.09
CA ILE A 65 14.54 -12.53 2.70
C ILE A 65 14.89 -11.81 4.00
N GLY A 66 14.61 -10.51 4.06
CA GLY A 66 14.85 -9.68 5.24
C GLY A 66 13.79 -9.90 6.33
N LYS A 67 14.02 -9.30 7.51
CA LYS A 67 13.02 -9.26 8.57
C LYS A 67 11.88 -8.33 8.18
N LEU A 68 10.71 -8.86 7.96
CA LEU A 68 9.51 -8.11 7.57
C LEU A 68 8.87 -7.41 8.78
N LYS A 69 8.80 -8.07 9.94
CA LYS A 69 8.14 -7.53 11.14
C LYS A 69 8.92 -6.35 11.72
N ARG A 70 8.28 -5.17 11.73
CA ARG A 70 8.80 -3.95 12.33
C ARG A 70 8.22 -3.75 13.73
N SER A 71 9.06 -3.80 14.77
CA SER A 71 8.65 -3.70 16.18
C SER A 71 8.02 -2.35 16.56
N ASN A 72 8.36 -1.29 15.80
CA ASN A 72 7.82 0.06 16.01
C ASN A 72 6.49 0.32 15.30
N LEU A 73 6.01 -0.60 14.45
CA LEU A 73 4.78 -0.46 13.68
C LEU A 73 3.70 -1.39 14.23
N SER A 74 2.56 -0.83 14.62
CA SER A 74 1.38 -1.59 15.05
C SER A 74 0.35 -1.63 13.94
N LEU A 75 0.02 -2.81 13.46
CA LEU A 75 -1.07 -3.02 12.50
C LEU A 75 -2.35 -3.38 13.26
N LYS A 76 -3.46 -2.74 12.92
CA LYS A 76 -4.79 -3.02 13.49
C LYS A 76 -5.84 -3.00 12.41
N LYS A 77 -6.86 -3.86 12.54
CA LYS A 77 -8.03 -3.91 11.67
C LYS A 77 -9.29 -3.58 12.45
N SER A 78 -10.28 -3.05 11.77
CA SER A 78 -11.60 -2.77 12.37
C SER A 78 -12.69 -2.87 11.32
N PHE A 79 -13.62 -3.78 11.54
CA PHE A 79 -14.87 -3.83 10.78
C PHE A 79 -15.68 -2.54 11.00
N VAL A 80 -16.31 -2.03 9.96
CA VAL A 80 -17.21 -0.88 9.97
C VAL A 80 -18.48 -1.22 9.22
N LYS A 81 -19.63 -1.10 9.87
CA LYS A 81 -20.92 -1.52 9.30
C LYS A 81 -21.41 -0.67 8.11
N ASN A 82 -20.91 0.56 7.98
CA ASN A 82 -21.27 1.51 6.94
C ASN A 82 -20.30 2.71 6.96
N ASP A 83 -20.46 3.64 6.01
CA ASP A 83 -19.59 4.82 5.89
C ASP A 83 -19.70 5.78 7.08
N ALA A 84 -20.87 5.94 7.70
CA ALA A 84 -20.98 6.75 8.91
C ALA A 84 -20.12 6.20 10.06
N ALA A 85 -20.09 4.87 10.24
CA ALA A 85 -19.21 4.23 11.21
C ALA A 85 -17.72 4.33 10.80
N ARG A 86 -17.42 4.29 9.50
CA ARG A 86 -16.10 4.52 8.93
C ARG A 86 -15.58 5.91 9.29
N TYR A 87 -16.32 6.93 8.96
CA TYR A 87 -15.98 8.33 9.26
C TYR A 87 -15.83 8.60 10.77
N ALA A 88 -16.70 8.03 11.60
CA ALA A 88 -16.56 8.13 13.06
C ALA A 88 -15.25 7.49 13.56
N LYS A 89 -14.82 6.36 12.99
CA LYS A 89 -13.53 5.73 13.30
C LYS A 89 -12.35 6.58 12.83
N VAL A 90 -12.42 7.16 11.64
CA VAL A 90 -11.40 8.08 11.10
C VAL A 90 -11.25 9.28 12.02
N ARG A 91 -12.35 9.98 12.35
CA ARG A 91 -12.36 11.12 13.29
C ARG A 91 -11.67 10.76 14.60
N LYS A 92 -12.08 9.67 15.23
CA LYS A 92 -11.51 9.21 16.51
C LYS A 92 -10.01 8.89 16.41
N ALA A 93 -9.58 8.33 15.28
CA ALA A 93 -8.17 8.00 15.06
C ALA A 93 -7.34 9.28 14.88
N ILE A 94 -7.80 10.25 14.10
CA ILE A 94 -7.13 11.54 13.91
C ILE A 94 -6.99 12.28 15.25
N GLN A 95 -8.07 12.48 15.98
CA GLN A 95 -8.05 13.16 17.29
C GLN A 95 -7.01 12.58 18.27
N LYS A 96 -6.80 11.25 18.19
CA LYS A 96 -5.79 10.59 19.04
C LYS A 96 -4.33 10.85 18.60
N TYR A 97 -4.12 11.18 17.33
CA TYR A 97 -2.78 11.25 16.71
C TYR A 97 -2.40 12.64 16.22
N ASP A 98 -3.31 13.60 16.24
CA ASP A 98 -3.17 14.93 15.66
C ASP A 98 -1.86 15.66 16.08
N SER A 99 -1.52 15.61 17.35
CA SER A 99 -0.30 16.25 17.88
C SER A 99 0.97 15.38 17.80
N LYS A 100 0.91 14.18 17.19
CA LYS A 100 2.00 13.19 17.26
C LYS A 100 2.87 13.15 16.01
N GLY A 101 2.42 13.72 14.92
CA GLY A 101 3.10 13.74 13.64
C GLY A 101 2.14 13.58 12.46
N LYS A 102 2.68 13.36 11.28
CA LYS A 102 1.90 13.30 10.04
C LYS A 102 0.95 12.10 9.98
N ILE A 103 -0.19 12.30 9.34
CA ILE A 103 -1.25 11.30 9.13
C ILE A 103 -1.43 11.09 7.63
N VAL A 104 -1.57 9.84 7.20
CA VAL A 104 -1.95 9.50 5.82
C VAL A 104 -3.23 8.69 5.83
N ILE A 105 -4.20 9.09 5.02
CA ILE A 105 -5.47 8.38 4.81
C ILE A 105 -5.48 7.88 3.38
N TYR A 106 -5.46 6.55 3.20
CA TYR A 106 -5.59 5.93 1.89
C TYR A 106 -7.05 5.62 1.59
N CYS A 107 -7.50 6.04 0.42
CA CYS A 107 -8.81 5.73 -0.14
C CYS A 107 -8.64 4.95 -1.45
N THR A 108 -9.63 4.11 -1.80
CA THR A 108 -9.55 3.28 -3.00
C THR A 108 -9.76 4.10 -4.28
N ARG A 109 -10.76 4.97 -4.31
CA ARG A 109 -11.14 5.76 -5.49
C ARG A 109 -10.87 7.25 -5.28
N VAL A 110 -10.80 7.99 -6.39
CA VAL A 110 -10.62 9.44 -6.36
C VAL A 110 -11.80 10.14 -5.67
N CYS A 111 -13.05 9.71 -5.93
CA CYS A 111 -14.21 10.26 -5.24
C CYS A 111 -14.14 10.07 -3.72
N ASP A 112 -13.67 8.92 -3.25
CA ASP A 112 -13.52 8.67 -1.81
C ASP A 112 -12.47 9.61 -1.16
N VAL A 113 -11.46 10.05 -1.92
CA VAL A 113 -10.48 11.06 -1.46
C VAL A 113 -11.17 12.42 -1.27
N GLU A 114 -12.01 12.83 -2.23
CA GLU A 114 -12.74 14.09 -2.17
C GLU A 114 -13.77 14.08 -1.04
N ASP A 115 -14.57 13.00 -0.93
CA ASP A 115 -15.57 12.83 0.14
C ASP A 115 -14.89 12.85 1.53
N MET A 116 -13.74 12.21 1.66
CA MET A 116 -12.97 12.22 2.91
C MET A 116 -12.45 13.61 3.25
N ARG A 117 -11.98 14.39 2.26
CA ARG A 117 -11.58 15.79 2.46
C ARG A 117 -12.75 16.61 2.98
N ASP A 118 -13.90 16.51 2.32
CA ASP A 118 -15.09 17.30 2.66
C ASP A 118 -15.60 16.96 4.06
N PHE A 119 -15.57 15.67 4.43
CA PHE A 119 -15.85 15.23 5.78
C PHE A 119 -14.88 15.83 6.82
N LEU A 120 -13.57 15.84 6.55
CA LEU A 120 -12.59 16.37 7.50
C LEU A 120 -12.75 17.89 7.70
N ILE A 121 -13.08 18.62 6.64
CA ILE A 121 -13.32 20.07 6.71
C ILE A 121 -14.65 20.36 7.40
N GLY A 122 -15.74 19.73 6.93
CA GLY A 122 -17.09 20.05 7.38
C GLY A 122 -17.47 19.49 8.75
N ASP A 123 -17.07 18.24 9.03
CA ASP A 123 -17.51 17.53 10.24
C ASP A 123 -16.44 17.43 11.33
N CYS A 124 -15.18 17.65 10.99
CA CYS A 124 -14.07 17.54 11.95
C CYS A 124 -13.38 18.88 12.26
N ASP A 125 -13.84 20.00 11.65
CA ASP A 125 -13.29 21.35 11.78
C ASP A 125 -11.78 21.44 11.47
N ILE A 126 -11.28 20.56 10.57
CA ILE A 126 -9.87 20.58 10.15
C ILE A 126 -9.73 21.58 9.01
N SER A 127 -8.80 22.52 9.14
CA SER A 127 -8.55 23.52 8.10
C SER A 127 -8.12 22.87 6.78
N ALA A 128 -8.66 23.33 5.66
CA ALA A 128 -8.21 22.91 4.33
C ALA A 128 -6.71 23.10 4.10
N SER A 129 -6.09 24.08 4.78
CA SER A 129 -4.64 24.30 4.72
C SER A 129 -3.82 23.19 5.37
N GLU A 130 -4.40 22.44 6.29
CA GLU A 130 -3.76 21.32 6.98
C GLU A 130 -3.86 20.00 6.21
N ILE A 131 -4.65 19.98 5.14
CA ILE A 131 -4.90 18.81 4.30
C ILE A 131 -4.15 18.95 2.97
N ALA A 132 -3.49 17.90 2.54
CA ALA A 132 -2.94 17.72 1.21
C ALA A 132 -3.61 16.51 0.54
N LEU A 133 -3.77 16.57 -0.78
CA LEU A 133 -4.38 15.51 -1.57
C LEU A 133 -3.35 14.88 -2.52
N CYS A 134 -3.51 13.58 -2.82
CA CYS A 134 -2.69 12.94 -3.84
C CYS A 134 -3.47 11.83 -4.59
N HIS A 135 -3.82 12.10 -5.83
CA HIS A 135 -4.43 11.14 -6.74
C HIS A 135 -4.09 11.48 -8.20
N SER A 136 -4.39 10.58 -9.15
CA SER A 136 -3.99 10.67 -10.56
C SER A 136 -4.59 11.86 -11.32
N ARG A 137 -5.72 12.41 -10.87
CA ARG A 137 -6.42 13.53 -11.53
C ARG A 137 -5.95 14.92 -11.09
N LEU A 138 -5.04 15.01 -10.09
CA LEU A 138 -4.53 16.29 -9.62
C LEU A 138 -3.41 16.81 -10.54
N SER A 139 -3.55 18.06 -10.98
CA SER A 139 -2.52 18.77 -11.75
C SER A 139 -1.39 19.32 -10.87
N ASP A 140 -1.66 19.63 -9.60
CA ASP A 140 -0.76 20.23 -8.61
C ASP A 140 -0.16 19.20 -7.62
N ARG A 141 -0.16 17.92 -7.99
CA ARG A 141 0.29 16.81 -7.12
C ARG A 141 1.65 17.07 -6.47
N ALA A 142 2.62 17.59 -7.22
CA ALA A 142 3.95 17.86 -6.67
C ALA A 142 3.93 18.95 -5.58
N GLU A 143 3.07 19.96 -5.72
CA GLU A 143 2.87 21.00 -4.70
C GLU A 143 2.21 20.41 -3.44
N GLN A 144 1.17 19.60 -3.58
CA GLN A 144 0.52 18.94 -2.47
C GLN A 144 1.49 18.04 -1.69
N GLU A 145 2.31 17.27 -2.39
CA GLU A 145 3.36 16.45 -1.76
C GLU A 145 4.42 17.31 -1.05
N ALA A 146 4.80 18.46 -1.61
CA ALA A 146 5.74 19.40 -1.00
C ALA A 146 5.15 20.04 0.27
N ARG A 147 3.87 20.42 0.27
CA ARG A 147 3.15 20.94 1.45
C ARG A 147 3.13 19.90 2.57
N PHE A 148 2.82 18.66 2.27
CA PHE A 148 2.82 17.57 3.25
C PHE A 148 4.24 17.26 3.75
N ARG A 149 5.23 17.21 2.87
CA ARG A 149 6.63 16.96 3.24
C ARG A 149 7.18 18.03 4.17
N SER A 150 6.92 19.30 3.87
CA SER A 150 7.39 20.46 4.68
C SER A 150 6.64 20.62 6.01
N GLY A 151 5.52 19.91 6.23
CA GLY A 151 4.67 20.06 7.41
C GLY A 151 3.70 21.24 7.34
N LYS A 152 3.57 21.93 6.19
CA LYS A 152 2.49 22.92 5.96
C LYS A 152 1.11 22.26 5.97
N ALA A 153 1.03 21.02 5.50
CA ALA A 153 -0.10 20.14 5.71
C ALA A 153 0.38 18.93 6.52
N HIS A 154 -0.39 18.47 7.49
CA HIS A 154 -0.03 17.32 8.31
C HIS A 154 -0.92 16.09 8.06
N ILE A 155 -2.00 16.25 7.30
CA ILE A 155 -2.87 15.16 6.83
C ILE A 155 -2.73 15.05 5.31
N MET A 156 -2.42 13.87 4.82
CA MET A 156 -2.47 13.51 3.40
C MET A 156 -3.64 12.57 3.17
N ILE A 157 -4.53 12.89 2.24
CA ILE A 157 -5.58 11.97 1.77
C ILE A 157 -5.21 11.56 0.35
N ALA A 158 -5.13 10.27 0.09
CA ALA A 158 -4.56 9.81 -1.17
C ALA A 158 -5.13 8.46 -1.63
N THR A 159 -5.03 8.23 -2.94
CA THR A 159 -5.10 6.87 -3.48
C THR A 159 -3.74 6.18 -3.36
N SER A 160 -3.63 4.92 -3.78
CA SER A 160 -2.36 4.17 -3.86
C SER A 160 -1.27 4.88 -4.69
N ALA A 161 -1.65 5.90 -5.48
CA ALA A 161 -0.71 6.74 -6.23
C ALA A 161 0.28 7.52 -5.34
N PHE A 162 -0.06 7.77 -4.05
CA PHE A 162 0.84 8.41 -3.10
C PHE A 162 1.86 7.43 -2.56
N GLY A 163 3.12 7.76 -2.69
CA GLY A 163 4.16 7.12 -1.89
C GLY A 163 5.26 6.42 -2.67
N MET A 164 5.17 6.20 -3.98
CA MET A 164 6.32 5.72 -4.75
C MET A 164 7.39 6.82 -4.80
N GLY A 165 8.61 6.50 -4.35
CA GLY A 165 9.70 7.46 -4.28
C GLY A 165 9.61 8.52 -3.17
N VAL A 166 8.58 8.48 -2.31
CA VAL A 166 8.42 9.44 -1.22
C VAL A 166 8.98 8.86 0.08
N ASN A 167 10.02 9.50 0.61
CA ASN A 167 10.57 9.18 1.92
C ASN A 167 10.18 10.26 2.94
N ILE A 168 9.12 9.99 3.72
CA ILE A 168 8.66 10.84 4.82
C ILE A 168 8.73 9.99 6.09
N SER A 169 9.63 10.35 6.99
CA SER A 169 10.00 9.50 8.13
C SER A 169 9.05 9.64 9.32
N ASP A 170 8.36 10.77 9.45
CA ASP A 170 7.57 11.19 10.61
C ASP A 170 6.06 10.91 10.50
N ILE A 171 5.64 10.00 9.63
CA ILE A 171 4.25 9.53 9.58
C ILE A 171 3.99 8.67 10.82
N ARG A 172 2.99 9.06 11.62
CA ARG A 172 2.62 8.37 12.88
C ARG A 172 1.36 7.54 12.78
N LEU A 173 0.48 7.91 11.86
CA LEU A 173 -0.75 7.18 11.62
C LEU A 173 -0.97 7.00 10.12
N ILE A 174 -1.26 5.78 9.75
CA ILE A 174 -1.85 5.45 8.45
C ILE A 174 -3.24 4.90 8.70
N ILE A 175 -4.21 5.44 8.00
CA ILE A 175 -5.57 4.90 7.93
C ILE A 175 -5.76 4.40 6.51
N VAL A 176 -6.03 3.12 6.35
CA VAL A 176 -6.49 2.55 5.08
C VAL A 176 -8.00 2.46 5.22
N SER A 177 -8.72 3.36 4.55
CA SER A 177 -10.12 3.62 4.83
C SER A 177 -11.07 2.57 4.22
N GLN A 178 -10.60 1.80 3.25
CA GLN A 178 -11.33 0.68 2.63
C GLN A 178 -10.39 -0.50 2.47
N LEU A 179 -10.95 -1.69 2.19
CA LEU A 179 -10.17 -2.90 1.95
C LEU A 179 -9.24 -2.72 0.72
N PRO A 180 -7.93 -2.83 0.85
CA PRO A 180 -7.03 -2.84 -0.31
C PRO A 180 -7.19 -4.10 -1.15
N PHE A 181 -6.60 -4.10 -2.33
CA PHE A 181 -6.71 -5.23 -3.27
C PHE A 181 -5.82 -6.43 -2.91
N SER A 182 -4.86 -6.29 -1.98
CA SER A 182 -3.98 -7.39 -1.57
C SER A 182 -3.33 -7.13 -0.22
N VAL A 183 -2.82 -8.20 0.39
CA VAL A 183 -1.96 -8.13 1.58
C VAL A 183 -0.71 -7.30 1.31
N ALA A 184 -0.11 -7.45 0.13
CA ALA A 184 1.07 -6.71 -0.29
C ALA A 184 0.79 -5.20 -0.38
N SER A 185 -0.30 -4.80 -1.04
CA SER A 185 -0.73 -3.40 -1.11
C SER A 185 -0.98 -2.80 0.27
N PHE A 186 -1.67 -3.53 1.16
CA PHE A 186 -1.86 -3.08 2.54
C PHE A 186 -0.53 -2.89 3.26
N TYR A 187 0.37 -3.87 3.16
CA TYR A 187 1.66 -3.83 3.85
C TYR A 187 2.56 -2.70 3.31
N GLN A 188 2.56 -2.44 2.01
CA GLN A 188 3.24 -1.30 1.41
C GLN A 188 2.73 0.04 1.96
N MET A 189 1.41 0.23 2.02
CA MET A 189 0.80 1.44 2.60
C MET A 189 1.20 1.57 4.06
N ALA A 190 1.00 0.54 4.87
CA ALA A 190 1.34 0.51 6.30
C ALA A 190 2.83 0.75 6.56
N GLY A 191 3.70 0.20 5.71
CA GLY A 191 5.16 0.31 5.81
C GLY A 191 5.73 1.72 5.66
N ARG A 192 4.90 2.69 5.26
CA ARG A 192 5.30 4.11 5.19
C ARG A 192 5.32 4.78 6.55
N ALA A 193 4.62 4.24 7.54
CA ALA A 193 4.63 4.78 8.89
C ALA A 193 5.91 4.47 9.65
N GLY A 194 6.36 5.40 10.48
CA GLY A 194 7.45 5.21 11.44
C GLY A 194 8.79 4.81 10.82
N ARG A 195 9.16 5.34 9.66
CA ARG A 195 10.45 5.05 9.01
C ARG A 195 11.65 5.57 9.79
N ASP A 196 11.42 6.48 10.73
CA ASP A 196 12.43 6.97 11.69
C ASP A 196 12.61 6.06 12.92
N GLY A 197 11.99 4.88 12.95
CA GLY A 197 12.05 3.94 14.07
C GLY A 197 11.14 4.27 15.25
N LYS A 198 10.48 5.43 15.26
CA LYS A 198 9.52 5.79 16.32
C LYS A 198 8.21 5.03 16.15
N ARG A 199 7.48 4.86 17.26
CA ARG A 199 6.19 4.16 17.27
C ARG A 199 5.20 4.80 16.30
N ALA A 200 4.59 3.96 15.47
CA ALA A 200 3.57 4.34 14.50
C ALA A 200 2.48 3.27 14.42
N LYS A 201 1.34 3.64 13.86
CA LYS A 201 0.19 2.76 13.71
C LYS A 201 -0.34 2.80 12.28
N ALA A 202 -0.73 1.63 11.77
CA ALA A 202 -1.60 1.51 10.61
C ALA A 202 -2.94 0.88 11.04
N LEU A 203 -4.04 1.51 10.62
CA LEU A 203 -5.41 1.09 10.89
C LEU A 203 -6.10 0.77 9.58
N LEU A 204 -6.44 -0.49 9.38
CA LEU A 204 -7.28 -0.94 8.27
C LEU A 204 -8.74 -0.90 8.69
N LEU A 205 -9.56 -0.13 7.98
CA LEU A 205 -11.00 -0.16 8.06
C LEU A 205 -11.56 -0.97 6.88
N TRP A 206 -12.54 -1.80 7.13
CA TRP A 206 -13.05 -2.69 6.10
C TRP A 206 -14.51 -3.09 6.36
N ASN A 207 -15.22 -3.49 5.30
CA ASN A 207 -16.52 -4.13 5.34
C ASN A 207 -16.75 -4.99 4.10
N ASP A 208 -17.89 -5.67 4.04
CA ASP A 208 -18.25 -6.55 2.94
C ASP A 208 -18.49 -5.77 1.63
N ALA A 209 -18.95 -4.53 1.71
CA ALA A 209 -19.15 -3.67 0.53
C ALA A 209 -17.81 -3.28 -0.11
N ASP A 210 -16.75 -3.08 0.68
CA ASP A 210 -15.41 -2.85 0.15
C ASP A 210 -14.90 -4.08 -0.63
N PHE A 211 -15.15 -5.27 -0.07
CA PHE A 211 -14.77 -6.53 -0.71
C PHE A 211 -15.49 -6.70 -2.06
N GLN A 212 -16.81 -6.52 -2.07
CA GLN A 212 -17.59 -6.62 -3.31
C GLN A 212 -17.14 -5.57 -4.34
N MET A 213 -16.93 -4.33 -3.92
CA MET A 213 -16.43 -3.26 -4.81
C MET A 213 -15.08 -3.63 -5.44
N ASN A 214 -14.18 -4.25 -4.68
CA ASN A 214 -12.90 -4.68 -5.21
C ASN A 214 -13.07 -5.77 -6.26
N LEU A 215 -13.95 -6.75 -6.03
CA LEU A 215 -14.25 -7.79 -7.03
C LEU A 215 -14.88 -7.20 -8.30
N ASP A 216 -15.76 -6.19 -8.17
CA ASP A 216 -16.38 -5.52 -9.32
C ASP A 216 -15.36 -4.71 -10.16
N ILE A 217 -14.27 -4.23 -9.54
CA ILE A 217 -13.20 -3.50 -10.23
C ILE A 217 -12.24 -4.46 -10.95
N ILE A 218 -12.04 -5.66 -10.39
CA ILE A 218 -11.14 -6.66 -10.95
C ILE A 218 -11.81 -7.33 -12.15
N SER A 219 -11.08 -7.50 -13.23
CA SER A 219 -11.56 -8.26 -14.39
C SER A 219 -11.80 -9.72 -14.03
N ASP A 220 -12.92 -10.30 -14.45
CA ASP A 220 -13.28 -11.72 -14.26
C ASP A 220 -12.21 -12.71 -14.74
N THR A 221 -11.26 -12.24 -15.54
CA THR A 221 -10.16 -13.07 -16.09
C THR A 221 -8.88 -13.01 -15.26
N ASP A 222 -8.80 -12.15 -14.25
CA ASP A 222 -7.62 -12.02 -13.38
C ASP A 222 -7.79 -12.79 -12.06
N TYR A 223 -7.72 -14.11 -12.15
CA TYR A 223 -7.85 -15.02 -10.99
C TYR A 223 -6.85 -14.70 -9.85
N ARG A 224 -5.64 -14.25 -10.17
CA ARG A 224 -4.64 -13.91 -9.16
C ARG A 224 -5.04 -12.67 -8.35
N ALA A 225 -5.62 -11.67 -9.00
CA ALA A 225 -6.12 -10.49 -8.32
C ALA A 225 -7.31 -10.83 -7.42
N VAL A 226 -8.21 -11.72 -7.87
CA VAL A 226 -9.32 -12.23 -7.06
C VAL A 226 -8.80 -12.98 -5.84
N ASP A 227 -7.84 -13.89 -6.01
CA ASP A 227 -7.24 -14.64 -4.89
C ASP A 227 -6.56 -13.72 -3.89
N ALA A 228 -5.87 -12.67 -4.33
CA ALA A 228 -5.21 -11.69 -3.47
C ALA A 228 -6.20 -10.88 -2.61
N VAL A 229 -7.36 -10.51 -3.17
CA VAL A 229 -8.44 -9.85 -2.41
C VAL A 229 -9.06 -10.82 -1.42
N ASN A 230 -9.34 -12.07 -1.83
CA ASN A 230 -9.88 -13.11 -0.97
C ASN A 230 -8.96 -13.39 0.23
N GLU A 231 -7.64 -13.48 0.01
CA GLU A 231 -6.66 -13.70 1.08
C GLU A 231 -6.71 -12.56 2.12
N LEU A 232 -6.70 -11.30 1.68
CA LEU A 232 -6.77 -10.18 2.61
C LEU A 232 -8.11 -10.12 3.33
N TYR A 233 -9.22 -10.40 2.65
CA TYR A 233 -10.55 -10.43 3.25
C TYR A 233 -10.63 -11.51 4.34
N ALA A 234 -10.15 -12.73 4.09
CA ALA A 234 -10.10 -13.81 5.07
C ALA A 234 -9.26 -13.44 6.30
N ILE A 235 -8.12 -12.75 6.11
CA ILE A 235 -7.33 -12.20 7.22
C ILE A 235 -8.14 -11.16 8.01
N CYS A 236 -8.93 -10.33 7.35
CA CYS A 236 -9.77 -9.34 8.02
C CYS A 236 -10.87 -9.99 8.87
N GLU A 237 -11.48 -11.07 8.41
CA GLU A 237 -12.50 -11.82 9.14
C GLU A 237 -11.92 -12.64 10.30
N SER A 238 -10.67 -13.10 10.21
CA SER A 238 -10.06 -13.92 11.25
C SER A 238 -9.94 -13.17 12.58
N SER A 239 -9.84 -13.91 13.68
CA SER A 239 -9.55 -13.36 15.02
C SER A 239 -8.05 -13.10 15.26
N ASP A 240 -7.19 -13.47 14.30
CA ASP A 240 -5.74 -13.39 14.44
C ASP A 240 -5.24 -11.94 14.53
N ASP A 241 -4.07 -11.78 15.16
CA ASP A 241 -3.38 -10.48 15.13
C ASP A 241 -3.01 -10.15 13.68
N LEU A 242 -3.45 -8.98 13.23
CA LEU A 242 -3.26 -8.55 11.85
C LEU A 242 -1.79 -8.53 11.44
N HIS A 243 -0.89 -8.15 12.35
CA HIS A 243 0.54 -8.08 12.04
C HIS A 243 1.11 -9.47 11.77
N ASP A 244 0.78 -10.44 12.62
CA ASP A 244 1.29 -11.81 12.48
C ASP A 244 0.66 -12.51 11.27
N ALA A 245 -0.63 -12.30 10.99
CA ALA A 245 -1.30 -12.82 9.81
C ALA A 245 -0.67 -12.28 8.51
N VAL A 246 -0.48 -10.96 8.42
CA VAL A 246 0.15 -10.31 7.25
C VAL A 246 1.58 -10.80 7.04
N ILE A 247 2.39 -10.87 8.10
CA ILE A 247 3.77 -11.38 7.98
C ILE A 247 3.78 -12.87 7.59
N GLY A 248 2.82 -13.64 8.10
CA GLY A 248 2.65 -15.06 7.75
C GLY A 248 2.49 -15.31 6.25
N CYS A 249 1.81 -14.41 5.52
CA CYS A 249 1.66 -14.52 4.07
C CYS A 249 3.01 -14.43 3.33
N PHE A 250 3.90 -13.57 3.79
CA PHE A 250 5.23 -13.42 3.19
C PHE A 250 6.22 -14.49 3.65
N ALA A 251 5.93 -15.20 4.73
CA ALA A 251 6.84 -16.22 5.30
C ALA A 251 6.54 -17.65 4.80
N LYS A 252 5.35 -17.92 4.27
CA LYS A 252 4.89 -19.27 3.86
C LYS A 252 5.72 -19.95 2.76
N GLY A 253 6.57 -19.20 2.05
CA GLY A 253 7.40 -19.69 0.95
C GLY A 253 8.87 -19.87 1.28
N GLY A 254 9.24 -20.02 2.55
CA GLY A 254 10.61 -20.33 2.92
C GLY A 254 11.07 -21.63 2.28
N VAL A 255 11.98 -21.55 1.29
CA VAL A 255 12.76 -22.64 0.70
C VAL A 255 13.77 -23.11 1.71
#